data_92be7e4365204f8ff05985a157995510
#
_entry.id   92be7e4365204f8ff05985a157995510
#
_cell.length_a   1.000
_cell.length_b   1.000
_cell.length_c   1.000
_cell.angle_alpha   90.00
_cell.angle_beta   90.00
_cell.angle_gamma   90.00
#
_symmetry.space_group_name_H-M   'P 1'
#
loop_
_entity.id
_entity.type
_entity.pdbx_description
1 polymer ?
#
loop_
_entity_poly.entity_id
_entity_poly.type
_entity_poly.pdbx_seq_one_letter_code
_entity_poly.pdbx_strand_id
1 'polypeptide(L)'
;LLVVLLSGCTAAFRAVSAVELGRQELFRGQNADALESFEVAARESPDYSFGIDRPEGVLSYLGRSQYLNGQYPQARQTLERDLARNEGNSLSRLYLGLTLVRLNDRQNGLHAMIWGLSGIPFYINYVVDRADSSDVRRFWDRHNQIRNAVAIALKMAERQDLNWNALISLSERIALAWEQEPDFTRMSPEMKRPYNLNP
;
A
#
# COMPACT_ATOMS: atom_id res chain seq x y z
N LEU A 1 9.07 24.01 29.09
CA LEU A 1 9.02 23.95 27.61
C LEU A 1 9.81 22.77 27.04
N LEU A 2 10.90 22.34 27.72
CA LEU A 2 11.80 21.25 27.27
C LEU A 2 11.14 19.85 27.31
N VAL A 3 10.20 19.61 28.23
CA VAL A 3 9.54 18.30 28.41
C VAL A 3 8.58 17.95 27.26
N VAL A 4 7.97 18.94 26.62
CA VAL A 4 7.01 18.71 25.50
C VAL A 4 7.74 18.25 24.22
N LEU A 5 8.95 18.72 23.98
CA LEU A 5 9.74 18.34 22.78
C LEU A 5 10.25 16.88 22.85
N LEU A 6 10.55 16.38 24.04
CA LEU A 6 11.00 15.00 24.25
C LEU A 6 9.86 13.98 24.03
N SER A 7 8.63 14.36 24.35
CA SER A 7 7.45 13.49 24.20
C SER A 7 7.10 13.24 22.73
N GLY A 8 7.24 14.23 21.85
CA GLY A 8 6.95 14.09 20.41
C GLY A 8 7.91 13.14 19.68
N CYS A 9 9.21 13.20 20.01
CA CYS A 9 10.21 12.31 19.41
C CYS A 9 9.98 10.83 19.80
N THR A 10 9.54 10.57 21.04
CA THR A 10 9.26 9.21 21.52
C THR A 10 8.00 8.64 20.87
N ALA A 11 6.96 9.43 20.63
CA ALA A 11 5.74 8.99 19.98
C ALA A 11 5.99 8.62 18.51
N ALA A 12 6.71 9.46 17.76
CA ALA A 12 7.08 9.14 16.37
C ALA A 12 7.94 7.87 16.29
N PHE A 13 8.91 7.69 17.18
CA PHE A 13 9.72 6.47 17.22
C PHE A 13 8.87 5.22 17.50
N ARG A 14 7.92 5.31 18.46
CA ARG A 14 7.01 4.19 18.74
C ARG A 14 6.09 3.89 17.56
N ALA A 15 5.59 4.91 16.87
CA ALA A 15 4.79 4.71 15.66
C ALA A 15 5.58 3.99 14.57
N VAL A 16 6.82 4.41 14.29
CA VAL A 16 7.70 3.75 13.31
C VAL A 16 7.94 2.29 13.67
N SER A 17 8.31 2.01 14.93
CA SER A 17 8.57 0.65 15.39
C SER A 17 7.33 -0.24 15.27
N ALA A 18 6.16 0.28 15.61
CA ALA A 18 4.89 -0.45 15.48
C ALA A 18 4.53 -0.71 14.01
N VAL A 19 4.77 0.25 13.10
CA VAL A 19 4.56 0.02 11.67
C VAL A 19 5.50 -1.05 11.12
N GLU A 20 6.77 -1.01 11.46
CA GLU A 20 7.73 -2.03 10.97
C GLU A 20 7.38 -3.43 11.50
N LEU A 21 6.91 -3.55 12.74
CA LEU A 21 6.39 -4.80 13.28
C LEU A 21 5.16 -5.26 12.51
N GLY A 22 4.15 -4.40 12.34
CA GLY A 22 2.92 -4.73 11.62
C GLY A 22 3.18 -5.14 10.16
N ARG A 23 4.15 -4.52 9.48
CA ARG A 23 4.57 -4.93 8.13
C ARG A 23 5.15 -6.35 8.12
N GLN A 24 6.03 -6.67 9.07
CA GLN A 24 6.58 -8.02 9.19
C GLN A 24 5.49 -9.07 9.45
N GLU A 25 4.49 -8.73 10.26
CA GLU A 25 3.34 -9.57 10.56
C GLU A 25 2.48 -9.79 9.31
N LEU A 26 2.21 -8.74 8.51
CA LEU A 26 1.52 -8.87 7.22
C LEU A 26 2.28 -9.81 6.26
N PHE A 27 3.60 -9.71 6.17
CA PHE A 27 4.40 -10.57 5.29
C PHE A 27 4.37 -12.04 5.73
N ARG A 28 4.09 -12.31 7.01
CA ARG A 28 3.89 -13.66 7.55
C ARG A 28 2.44 -14.14 7.47
N GLY A 29 1.51 -13.30 6.95
CA GLY A 29 0.08 -13.59 6.91
C GLY A 29 -0.64 -13.47 8.26
N GLN A 30 0.00 -12.87 9.26
CA GLN A 30 -0.53 -12.64 10.61
C GLN A 30 -1.38 -11.35 10.63
N ASN A 31 -2.49 -11.36 9.90
CA ASN A 31 -3.28 -10.14 9.66
C ASN A 31 -3.85 -9.52 10.95
N ALA A 32 -4.24 -10.34 11.94
CA ALA A 32 -4.80 -9.85 13.20
C ALA A 32 -3.72 -9.15 14.05
N ASP A 33 -2.53 -9.73 14.17
CA ASP A 33 -1.41 -9.14 14.90
C ASP A 33 -0.97 -7.83 14.23
N ALA A 34 -0.89 -7.83 12.90
CA ALA A 34 -0.58 -6.63 12.11
C ALA A 34 -1.58 -5.50 12.36
N LEU A 35 -2.88 -5.80 12.48
CA LEU A 35 -3.89 -4.80 12.80
C LEU A 35 -3.62 -4.16 14.16
N GLU A 36 -3.33 -4.96 15.18
CA GLU A 36 -3.01 -4.47 16.53
C GLU A 36 -1.78 -3.54 16.49
N SER A 37 -0.73 -3.95 15.78
CA SER A 37 0.49 -3.14 15.62
C SER A 37 0.20 -1.80 14.92
N PHE A 38 -0.60 -1.78 13.86
CA PHE A 38 -0.97 -0.52 13.18
C PHE A 38 -1.92 0.34 14.00
N GLU A 39 -2.79 -0.24 14.83
CA GLU A 39 -3.59 0.52 15.79
C GLU A 39 -2.72 1.20 16.84
N VAL A 40 -1.66 0.54 17.34
CA VAL A 40 -0.66 1.16 18.21
C VAL A 40 -0.01 2.34 17.49
N ALA A 41 0.46 2.15 16.26
CA ALA A 41 1.08 3.23 15.49
C ALA A 41 0.15 4.43 15.30
N ALA A 42 -1.12 4.18 15.00
CA ALA A 42 -2.12 5.23 14.79
C ALA A 42 -2.50 5.99 16.08
N ARG A 43 -2.43 5.35 17.24
CA ARG A 43 -2.60 6.04 18.55
C ARG A 43 -1.41 6.94 18.87
N GLU A 44 -0.19 6.51 18.52
CA GLU A 44 1.03 7.25 18.82
C GLU A 44 1.25 8.44 17.87
N SER A 45 1.10 8.23 16.55
CA SER A 45 1.31 9.26 15.54
C SER A 45 0.54 8.95 14.23
N PRO A 46 -0.75 9.24 14.17
CA PRO A 46 -1.60 8.89 13.01
C PRO A 46 -1.16 9.61 11.72
N ASP A 47 -0.51 10.74 11.86
CA ASP A 47 -0.14 11.61 10.73
C ASP A 47 1.29 11.38 10.23
N TYR A 48 1.99 10.40 10.80
CA TYR A 48 3.34 10.08 10.38
C TYR A 48 3.37 9.42 9.00
N SER A 49 4.29 9.87 8.14
CA SER A 49 4.56 9.31 6.83
C SER A 49 6.05 8.97 6.68
N PHE A 50 6.36 7.98 5.84
CA PHE A 50 7.73 7.45 5.71
C PHE A 50 8.57 8.12 4.61
N GLY A 51 8.06 9.18 3.98
CA GLY A 51 8.79 9.96 2.97
C GLY A 51 8.75 9.35 1.57
N ILE A 52 9.75 9.71 0.74
CA ILE A 52 9.73 9.39 -0.70
C ILE A 52 9.84 7.89 -0.97
N ASP A 53 10.57 7.15 -0.18
CA ASP A 53 10.76 5.70 -0.39
C ASP A 53 9.50 4.88 -0.07
N ARG A 54 8.62 5.46 0.75
CA ARG A 54 7.34 4.88 1.15
C ARG A 54 6.33 6.00 1.27
N PRO A 55 5.56 6.27 0.21
CA PRO A 55 4.54 7.32 0.24
C PRO A 55 3.40 7.01 1.21
N GLU A 56 3.33 5.76 1.67
CA GLU A 56 2.36 5.30 2.65
C GLU A 56 2.67 5.92 4.02
N GLY A 57 1.61 6.30 4.72
CA GLY A 57 1.64 6.74 6.11
C GLY A 57 1.01 5.70 7.03
N VAL A 58 0.99 6.00 8.33
CA VAL A 58 0.38 5.13 9.35
C VAL A 58 -1.08 4.81 9.02
N LEU A 59 -1.85 5.79 8.56
CA LEU A 59 -3.27 5.57 8.21
C LEU A 59 -3.44 4.67 6.99
N SER A 60 -2.51 4.71 6.02
CA SER A 60 -2.53 3.80 4.88
C SER A 60 -2.39 2.35 5.34
N TYR A 61 -1.42 2.07 6.20
CA TYR A 61 -1.21 0.73 6.77
C TYR A 61 -2.38 0.26 7.64
N LEU A 62 -2.92 1.13 8.48
CA LEU A 62 -4.08 0.80 9.31
C LEU A 62 -5.30 0.48 8.45
N GLY A 63 -5.64 1.33 7.47
CA GLY A 63 -6.79 1.11 6.59
C GLY A 63 -6.68 -0.18 5.78
N ARG A 64 -5.50 -0.48 5.26
CA ARG A 64 -5.21 -1.75 4.62
C ARG A 64 -5.39 -2.94 5.57
N SER A 65 -4.83 -2.86 6.78
CA SER A 65 -4.94 -3.94 7.74
C SER A 65 -6.39 -4.19 8.18
N GLN A 66 -7.17 -3.13 8.37
CA GLN A 66 -8.62 -3.22 8.59
C GLN A 66 -9.34 -3.93 7.43
N TYR A 67 -8.97 -3.62 6.17
CA TYR A 67 -9.51 -4.32 5.00
C TYR A 67 -9.20 -5.82 5.06
N LEU A 68 -7.95 -6.19 5.31
CA LEU A 68 -7.50 -7.59 5.36
C LEU A 68 -8.15 -8.39 6.50
N ASN A 69 -8.60 -7.71 7.56
CA ASN A 69 -9.35 -8.29 8.68
C ASN A 69 -10.88 -8.20 8.51
N GLY A 70 -11.39 -7.81 7.34
CA GLY A 70 -12.82 -7.73 7.07
C GLY A 70 -13.55 -6.54 7.72
N GLN A 71 -12.82 -5.61 8.34
CA GLN A 71 -13.36 -4.43 9.00
C GLN A 71 -13.62 -3.31 7.96
N TYR A 72 -14.43 -3.61 6.94
CA TYR A 72 -14.62 -2.72 5.78
C TYR A 72 -15.16 -1.33 6.10
N PRO A 73 -16.13 -1.14 7.01
CA PRO A 73 -16.60 0.20 7.38
C PRO A 73 -15.47 1.06 7.99
N GLN A 74 -14.63 0.48 8.86
CA GLN A 74 -13.50 1.15 9.48
C GLN A 74 -12.40 1.43 8.45
N ALA A 75 -12.08 0.45 7.60
CA ALA A 75 -11.11 0.60 6.51
C ALA A 75 -11.48 1.78 5.61
N ARG A 76 -12.75 1.91 5.21
CA ARG A 76 -13.24 3.04 4.42
C ARG A 76 -12.93 4.37 5.09
N GLN A 77 -13.34 4.55 6.34
CA GLN A 77 -13.13 5.81 7.09
C GLN A 77 -11.64 6.15 7.21
N THR A 78 -10.81 5.14 7.51
CA THR A 78 -9.36 5.32 7.68
C THR A 78 -8.69 5.70 6.36
N LEU A 79 -9.03 5.02 5.26
CA LEU A 79 -8.45 5.28 3.94
C LEU A 79 -8.93 6.62 3.36
N GLU A 80 -10.20 7.00 3.55
CA GLU A 80 -10.69 8.33 3.18
C GLU A 80 -9.95 9.43 3.95
N ARG A 81 -9.67 9.22 5.25
CA ARG A 81 -8.88 10.14 6.06
C ARG A 81 -7.43 10.25 5.61
N ASP A 82 -6.79 9.14 5.20
CA ASP A 82 -5.45 9.14 4.63
C ASP A 82 -5.42 9.94 3.32
N LEU A 83 -6.35 9.67 2.42
CA LEU A 83 -6.44 10.33 1.11
C LEU A 83 -6.78 11.82 1.20
N ALA A 84 -7.48 12.26 2.24
CA ALA A 84 -7.70 13.69 2.50
C ALA A 84 -6.40 14.45 2.82
N ARG A 85 -5.35 13.75 3.26
CA ARG A 85 -4.04 14.31 3.58
C ARG A 85 -3.01 14.05 2.48
N ASN A 86 -3.10 12.92 1.84
CA ASN A 86 -2.23 12.48 0.77
C ASN A 86 -3.06 11.92 -0.40
N GLU A 87 -3.62 12.84 -1.19
CA GLU A 87 -4.47 12.49 -2.33
C GLU A 87 -3.73 11.60 -3.34
N GLY A 88 -2.41 11.74 -3.45
CA GLY A 88 -1.57 10.98 -4.37
C GLY A 88 -1.27 9.54 -3.90
N ASN A 89 -1.73 9.10 -2.72
CA ASN A 89 -1.45 7.75 -2.24
C ASN A 89 -2.23 6.69 -3.02
N SER A 90 -1.56 6.12 -4.02
CA SER A 90 -2.13 5.12 -4.94
C SER A 90 -2.56 3.84 -4.22
N LEU A 91 -1.80 3.41 -3.19
CA LEU A 91 -2.11 2.20 -2.44
C LEU A 91 -3.36 2.39 -1.57
N SER A 92 -3.47 3.50 -0.85
CA SER A 92 -4.69 3.83 -0.10
C SER A 92 -5.90 3.94 -1.00
N ARG A 93 -5.75 4.51 -2.19
CA ARG A 93 -6.84 4.60 -3.17
C ARG A 93 -7.25 3.23 -3.70
N LEU A 94 -6.30 2.35 -3.97
CA LEU A 94 -6.58 0.97 -4.36
C LEU A 94 -7.33 0.21 -3.28
N TYR A 95 -6.86 0.28 -2.02
CA TYR A 95 -7.56 -0.37 -0.90
C TYR A 95 -8.92 0.25 -0.58
N LEU A 96 -9.10 1.57 -0.78
CA LEU A 96 -10.43 2.19 -0.70
C LEU A 96 -11.36 1.59 -1.76
N GLY A 97 -10.88 1.45 -2.99
CA GLY A 97 -11.66 0.82 -4.06
C GLY A 97 -12.06 -0.62 -3.73
N LEU A 98 -11.11 -1.44 -3.29
CA LEU A 98 -11.37 -2.81 -2.83
C LEU A 98 -12.39 -2.83 -1.68
N THR A 99 -12.26 -1.91 -0.72
CA THR A 99 -13.16 -1.77 0.43
C THR A 99 -14.58 -1.43 -0.02
N LEU A 100 -14.74 -0.47 -0.92
CA LEU A 100 -16.04 -0.06 -1.47
C LEU A 100 -16.75 -1.22 -2.18
N VAL A 101 -15.99 -2.02 -2.96
CA VAL A 101 -16.53 -3.24 -3.60
C VAL A 101 -17.04 -4.23 -2.54
N ARG A 102 -16.30 -4.45 -1.44
CA ARG A 102 -16.73 -5.31 -0.33
C ARG A 102 -17.97 -4.77 0.40
N LEU A 103 -18.17 -3.45 0.40
CA LEU A 103 -19.36 -2.77 0.91
C LEU A 103 -20.52 -2.69 -0.12
N ASN A 104 -20.41 -3.40 -1.25
CA ASN A 104 -21.39 -3.43 -2.35
C ASN A 104 -21.50 -2.12 -3.15
N ASP A 105 -20.61 -1.17 -2.96
CA ASP A 105 -20.50 0.06 -3.78
C ASP A 105 -19.53 -0.20 -4.96
N ARG A 106 -19.99 -1.01 -5.92
CA ARG A 106 -19.14 -1.49 -7.02
C ARG A 106 -18.72 -0.38 -7.96
N GLN A 107 -19.55 0.62 -8.21
CA GLN A 107 -19.27 1.69 -9.15
C GLN A 107 -18.12 2.59 -8.63
N ASN A 108 -18.26 3.13 -7.44
CA ASN A 108 -17.23 3.96 -6.82
C ASN A 108 -15.96 3.13 -6.51
N GLY A 109 -16.16 1.87 -6.12
CA GLY A 109 -15.07 0.93 -5.88
C GLY A 109 -14.23 0.70 -7.12
N LEU A 110 -14.83 0.41 -8.28
CA LEU A 110 -14.11 0.23 -9.54
C LEU A 110 -13.34 1.49 -9.95
N HIS A 111 -13.99 2.65 -9.84
CA HIS A 111 -13.36 3.92 -10.14
C HIS A 111 -12.13 4.17 -9.26
N ALA A 112 -12.23 3.95 -7.95
CA ALA A 112 -11.12 4.10 -7.02
C ALA A 112 -10.00 3.08 -7.30
N MET A 113 -10.34 1.81 -7.63
CA MET A 113 -9.36 0.79 -8.02
C MET A 113 -8.59 1.19 -9.28
N ILE A 114 -9.27 1.66 -10.33
CA ILE A 114 -8.62 2.12 -11.57
C ILE A 114 -7.63 3.24 -11.27
N TRP A 115 -8.02 4.23 -10.48
CA TRP A 115 -7.13 5.33 -10.10
C TRP A 115 -5.92 4.87 -9.29
N GLY A 116 -6.13 4.00 -8.29
CA GLY A 116 -5.07 3.45 -7.48
C GLY A 116 -4.08 2.63 -8.32
N LEU A 117 -4.60 1.72 -9.15
CA LEU A 117 -3.78 0.91 -10.06
C LEU A 117 -2.97 1.77 -11.03
N SER A 118 -3.57 2.79 -11.64
CA SER A 118 -2.89 3.68 -12.60
C SER A 118 -1.76 4.47 -11.96
N GLY A 119 -1.86 4.81 -10.69
CA GLY A 119 -0.84 5.58 -9.98
C GLY A 119 0.43 4.78 -9.65
N ILE A 120 0.33 3.46 -9.51
CA ILE A 120 1.48 2.60 -9.17
C ILE A 120 2.60 2.67 -10.22
N PRO A 121 2.36 2.42 -11.54
CA PRO A 121 3.40 2.54 -12.56
C PRO A 121 3.98 3.96 -12.66
N PHE A 122 3.13 4.97 -12.51
CA PHE A 122 3.58 6.34 -12.51
C PHE A 122 4.61 6.60 -11.40
N TYR A 123 4.33 6.12 -10.19
CA TYR A 123 5.23 6.29 -9.06
C TYR A 123 6.53 5.48 -9.24
N ILE A 124 6.46 4.24 -9.74
CA ILE A 124 7.64 3.43 -10.05
C ILE A 124 8.55 4.18 -11.03
N ASN A 125 7.99 4.70 -12.12
CA ASN A 125 8.75 5.46 -13.11
C ASN A 125 9.38 6.72 -12.49
N TYR A 126 8.60 7.46 -11.70
CA TYR A 126 9.09 8.66 -11.00
C TYR A 126 10.32 8.35 -10.12
N VAL A 127 10.30 7.24 -9.39
CA VAL A 127 11.40 6.84 -8.50
C VAL A 127 12.60 6.34 -9.29
N VAL A 128 12.39 5.47 -10.28
CA VAL A 128 13.45 4.89 -11.10
C VAL A 128 14.18 5.95 -11.92
N ASP A 129 13.45 6.89 -12.52
CA ASP A 129 14.03 7.96 -13.35
C ASP A 129 14.90 8.95 -12.55
N ARG A 130 14.69 9.03 -11.24
CA ARG A 130 15.47 9.89 -10.33
C ARG A 130 16.59 9.17 -9.59
N ALA A 131 16.64 7.86 -9.70
CA ALA A 131 17.67 7.05 -9.07
C ALA A 131 18.99 7.19 -9.82
N ASP A 132 20.06 7.59 -9.13
CA ASP A 132 21.40 7.60 -9.69
C ASP A 132 22.00 6.19 -9.78
N SER A 133 23.23 6.08 -10.27
CA SER A 133 23.90 4.78 -10.48
C SER A 133 24.14 3.99 -9.20
N SER A 134 24.19 4.63 -8.05
CA SER A 134 24.38 4.01 -6.73
C SER A 134 23.07 3.69 -6.02
N ASP A 135 21.96 4.24 -6.49
CA ASP A 135 20.64 4.09 -5.86
C ASP A 135 19.99 2.75 -6.24
N VAL A 136 19.73 1.91 -5.23
CA VAL A 136 19.06 0.62 -5.44
C VAL A 136 17.65 0.75 -6.02
N ARG A 137 16.99 1.91 -5.87
CA ARG A 137 15.65 2.17 -6.41
C ARG A 137 15.59 2.08 -7.94
N ARG A 138 16.71 2.23 -8.65
CA ARG A 138 16.80 2.00 -10.11
C ARG A 138 16.41 0.58 -10.52
N PHE A 139 16.38 -0.36 -9.58
CA PHE A 139 15.99 -1.75 -9.82
C PHE A 139 14.52 -2.04 -9.49
N TRP A 140 13.74 -1.04 -9.10
CA TRP A 140 12.32 -1.25 -8.81
C TRP A 140 11.57 -1.74 -10.04
N ASP A 141 10.83 -2.83 -9.85
CA ASP A 141 10.10 -3.52 -10.91
C ASP A 141 10.93 -3.74 -12.19
N ARG A 142 12.20 -4.11 -12.03
CA ARG A 142 13.18 -4.30 -13.13
C ARG A 142 12.67 -5.17 -14.27
N HIS A 143 11.84 -6.17 -13.97
CA HIS A 143 11.26 -7.09 -14.94
C HIS A 143 9.85 -6.71 -15.37
N ASN A 144 9.38 -5.52 -15.05
CA ASN A 144 8.06 -4.99 -15.35
C ASN A 144 6.90 -5.89 -14.87
N GLN A 145 7.09 -6.68 -13.83
CA GLN A 145 6.08 -7.61 -13.34
C GLN A 145 4.87 -6.87 -12.75
N ILE A 146 5.12 -5.84 -11.92
CA ILE A 146 4.07 -5.02 -11.33
C ILE A 146 3.37 -4.20 -12.42
N ARG A 147 4.14 -3.53 -13.30
CA ARG A 147 3.59 -2.73 -14.41
C ARG A 147 2.72 -3.57 -15.34
N ASN A 148 3.17 -4.78 -15.70
CA ASN A 148 2.41 -5.69 -16.56
C ASN A 148 1.13 -6.18 -15.87
N ALA A 149 1.19 -6.53 -14.59
CA ALA A 149 0.03 -6.94 -13.82
C ALA A 149 -1.00 -5.81 -13.69
N VAL A 150 -0.54 -4.57 -13.48
CA VAL A 150 -1.42 -3.39 -13.49
C VAL A 150 -2.09 -3.22 -14.84
N ALA A 151 -1.35 -3.35 -15.95
CA ALA A 151 -1.93 -3.23 -17.28
C ALA A 151 -3.00 -4.30 -17.55
N ILE A 152 -2.79 -5.54 -17.06
CA ILE A 152 -3.79 -6.61 -17.12
C ILE A 152 -5.02 -6.25 -16.28
N ALA A 153 -4.84 -5.80 -15.04
CA ALA A 153 -5.94 -5.43 -14.16
C ALA A 153 -6.80 -4.28 -14.72
N LEU A 154 -6.16 -3.27 -15.31
CA LEU A 154 -6.87 -2.17 -15.98
C LEU A 154 -7.68 -2.65 -17.18
N LYS A 155 -7.12 -3.53 -18.03
CA LYS A 155 -7.87 -4.15 -19.15
C LYS A 155 -9.05 -5.00 -18.65
N MET A 156 -8.90 -5.69 -17.51
CA MET A 156 -10.02 -6.44 -16.90
C MET A 156 -11.13 -5.49 -16.44
N ALA A 157 -10.76 -4.33 -15.87
CA ALA A 157 -11.70 -3.33 -15.38
C ALA A 157 -12.55 -2.68 -16.49
N GLU A 158 -12.06 -2.65 -17.74
CA GLU A 158 -12.78 -2.10 -18.91
C GLU A 158 -13.83 -3.06 -19.50
N ARG A 159 -13.83 -4.33 -19.10
CA ARG A 159 -14.70 -5.34 -19.70
C ARG A 159 -16.13 -5.22 -19.21
N GLN A 160 -17.08 -5.39 -20.12
CA GLN A 160 -18.52 -5.45 -19.77
C GLN A 160 -18.86 -6.68 -18.89
N ASP A 161 -18.17 -7.80 -19.14
CA ASP A 161 -18.30 -9.07 -18.40
C ASP A 161 -17.26 -9.18 -17.28
N LEU A 162 -17.06 -8.12 -16.50
CA LEU A 162 -16.04 -8.03 -15.46
C LEU A 162 -16.12 -9.17 -14.45
N ASN A 163 -15.06 -9.96 -14.37
CA ASN A 163 -14.87 -10.94 -13.30
C ASN A 163 -14.32 -10.24 -12.04
N TRP A 164 -15.22 -9.88 -11.15
CA TRP A 164 -14.90 -9.17 -9.91
C TRP A 164 -13.90 -9.91 -9.01
N ASN A 165 -14.06 -11.23 -8.88
CA ASN A 165 -13.17 -12.01 -8.01
C ASN A 165 -11.74 -12.03 -8.57
N ALA A 166 -11.59 -12.17 -9.87
CA ALA A 166 -10.28 -12.13 -10.51
C ALA A 166 -9.63 -10.74 -10.40
N LEU A 167 -10.39 -9.65 -10.64
CA LEU A 167 -9.89 -8.29 -10.51
C LEU A 167 -9.46 -7.98 -9.06
N ILE A 168 -10.29 -8.31 -8.07
CA ILE A 168 -9.98 -8.12 -6.66
C ILE A 168 -8.69 -8.87 -6.30
N SER A 169 -8.64 -10.17 -6.60
CA SER A 169 -7.49 -11.01 -6.27
C SER A 169 -6.19 -10.52 -6.92
N LEU A 170 -6.24 -10.11 -8.19
CA LEU A 170 -5.06 -9.55 -8.87
C LEU A 170 -4.64 -8.22 -8.23
N SER A 171 -5.59 -7.35 -7.90
CA SER A 171 -5.32 -6.06 -7.27
C SER A 171 -4.69 -6.20 -5.88
N GLU A 172 -5.15 -7.17 -5.07
CA GLU A 172 -4.56 -7.49 -3.76
C GLU A 172 -3.11 -7.97 -3.90
N ARG A 173 -2.81 -8.82 -4.91
CA ARG A 173 -1.44 -9.29 -5.18
C ARG A 173 -0.54 -8.17 -5.70
N ILE A 174 -1.05 -7.29 -6.56
CA ILE A 174 -0.31 -6.10 -7.03
C ILE A 174 0.05 -5.22 -5.83
N ALA A 175 -0.90 -4.94 -4.95
CA ALA A 175 -0.66 -4.14 -3.76
C ALA A 175 0.41 -4.73 -2.83
N LEU A 176 0.37 -6.06 -2.63
CA LEU A 176 1.37 -6.78 -1.84
C LEU A 176 2.76 -6.71 -2.52
N ALA A 177 2.84 -6.98 -3.82
CA ALA A 177 4.09 -6.92 -4.57
C ALA A 177 4.70 -5.52 -4.54
N TRP A 178 3.88 -4.48 -4.72
CA TRP A 178 4.29 -3.10 -4.62
C TRP A 178 4.89 -2.76 -3.25
N GLU A 179 4.26 -3.19 -2.17
CA GLU A 179 4.76 -2.92 -0.83
C GLU A 179 6.08 -3.65 -0.52
N GLN A 180 6.25 -4.84 -1.05
CA GLN A 180 7.47 -5.63 -0.87
C GLN A 180 8.64 -5.12 -1.71
N GLU A 181 8.38 -4.36 -2.76
CA GLU A 181 9.38 -3.94 -3.75
C GLU A 181 10.58 -3.19 -3.15
N PRO A 182 10.41 -2.20 -2.25
CA PRO A 182 11.54 -1.51 -1.62
C PRO A 182 12.43 -2.45 -0.80
N ASP A 183 11.85 -3.38 -0.07
CA ASP A 183 12.59 -4.30 0.80
C ASP A 183 13.33 -5.36 -0.02
N PHE A 184 12.67 -5.97 -1.01
CA PHE A 184 13.33 -6.92 -1.92
C PHE A 184 14.45 -6.29 -2.72
N THR A 185 14.29 -5.05 -3.15
CA THR A 185 15.32 -4.36 -3.90
C THR A 185 16.55 -4.07 -3.04
N ARG A 186 16.38 -3.75 -1.76
CA ARG A 186 17.48 -3.56 -0.81
C ARG A 186 18.21 -4.86 -0.47
N MET A 187 17.46 -5.97 -0.34
CA MET A 187 18.03 -7.26 0.04
C MET A 187 18.70 -7.99 -1.12
N SER A 188 18.15 -7.89 -2.33
CA SER A 188 18.62 -8.61 -3.52
C SER A 188 18.25 -7.84 -4.79
N PRO A 189 18.93 -6.73 -5.08
CA PRO A 189 18.56 -5.85 -6.19
C PRO A 189 18.63 -6.55 -7.56
N GLU A 190 19.45 -7.59 -7.69
CA GLU A 190 19.71 -8.28 -8.96
C GLU A 190 19.02 -9.65 -9.05
N MET A 191 18.73 -10.32 -7.93
CA MET A 191 18.18 -11.67 -7.83
C MET A 191 16.74 -11.67 -7.29
N LYS A 192 15.86 -10.91 -7.90
CA LYS A 192 14.45 -10.90 -7.49
C LYS A 192 13.75 -12.21 -7.82
N ARG A 193 13.02 -12.76 -6.85
CA ARG A 193 12.05 -13.82 -7.13
C ARG A 193 10.86 -13.22 -7.87
N PRO A 194 10.34 -13.92 -8.89
CA PRO A 194 9.15 -13.45 -9.59
C PRO A 194 7.95 -13.40 -8.63
N TYR A 195 7.19 -12.32 -8.69
CA TYR A 195 5.89 -12.24 -8.03
C TYR A 195 4.89 -13.16 -8.74
N ASN A 196 4.00 -13.80 -7.98
CA ASN A 196 2.88 -14.54 -8.58
C ASN A 196 1.73 -13.57 -8.91
N LEU A 197 1.86 -12.87 -10.04
CA LEU A 197 0.92 -11.85 -10.52
C LEU A 197 0.08 -12.33 -11.72
N ASN A 198 -0.02 -13.64 -11.96
CA ASN A 198 -0.90 -14.17 -12.98
C ASN A 198 -2.37 -13.97 -12.57
N PRO A 199 -3.26 -13.62 -13.52
CA PRO A 199 -4.69 -13.41 -13.27
C PRO A 199 -5.42 -14.65 -12.79
#